data_cbb587714acd1e80ed73f00a19a40277
#
_entry.id   cbb587714acd1e80ed73f00a19a40277
#
_cell.length_a   1.000
_cell.length_b   1.000
_cell.length_c   1.000
_cell.angle_alpha   90.00
_cell.angle_beta   90.00
_cell.angle_gamma   90.00
#
_symmetry.space_group_name_H-M   'P 1'
#
loop_
_entity.id
_entity.type
_entity.pdbx_description
1 polymer ?
#
loop_
_entity_poly.entity_id
_entity_poly.type
_entity_poly.pdbx_seq_one_letter_code
_entity_poly.pdbx_strand_id
1 'polypeptide(L)'
;QLRQLLSGGTDNQFILVSSNNEQGLLQTLEQLTPVLNQAISDSELDQAISLSRFMPSIDSQRHNYDLQQQLYQQHLHEIISNMGLDDNINTSLLRQLDHAKSKYLTPKEVLALANDDLRALWLGAVSTTDQTQQYGAIVLLGGIHSLTSIEQRLTRHHWSLGQVQLIDKVGDISALMGQYRQLTLQLLVWVFALACLLFSIKYGIKLALAIVSVPALSVLLTLACLGLVGSSISLFHALALILVLGIGIDYSLFFAEAKHTIRHIKSATWMLISPSLAPALQVL
;
A
#
# COMPACT_ATOMS: atom_id res chain seq x y z
N GLN A 1 22.89 -0.32 -9.99
CA GLN A 1 21.91 -1.36 -9.59
C GLN A 1 20.97 -0.91 -8.48
N LEU A 2 21.48 -0.41 -7.32
CA LEU A 2 20.64 0.11 -6.22
C LEU A 2 19.72 1.27 -6.66
N ARG A 3 20.24 2.18 -7.50
CA ARG A 3 19.46 3.31 -8.05
C ARG A 3 18.34 2.85 -8.99
N GLN A 4 18.51 1.76 -9.71
CA GLN A 4 17.46 1.14 -10.54
C GLN A 4 16.39 0.45 -9.68
N LEU A 5 16.79 -0.14 -8.55
CA LEU A 5 15.87 -0.72 -7.58
C LEU A 5 15.06 0.33 -6.82
N LEU A 6 15.66 1.48 -6.51
CA LEU A 6 14.95 2.59 -5.84
C LEU A 6 14.13 3.46 -6.78
N SER A 7 14.43 3.48 -8.08
CA SER A 7 13.82 4.38 -9.05
C SER A 7 12.85 3.77 -10.07
N GLY A 8 12.71 2.45 -10.14
CA GLY A 8 11.86 1.89 -11.20
C GLY A 8 11.59 0.39 -11.20
N GLY A 9 11.95 -0.33 -10.17
CA GLY A 9 11.78 -1.79 -10.13
C GLY A 9 11.58 -2.38 -8.74
N THR A 10 11.48 -1.56 -7.71
CA THR A 10 11.00 -2.04 -6.42
C THR A 10 9.50 -2.09 -6.49
N ASP A 11 8.97 -3.25 -6.36
CA ASP A 11 7.63 -3.40 -5.84
C ASP A 11 7.61 -2.53 -4.58
N ASN A 12 6.69 -1.57 -4.47
CA ASN A 12 6.62 -0.59 -3.35
C ASN A 12 6.42 -1.29 -1.98
N GLN A 13 7.01 -2.46 -1.85
CA GLN A 13 6.94 -3.41 -0.76
C GLN A 13 8.33 -3.57 -0.16
N PHE A 14 8.41 -3.50 1.14
CA PHE A 14 9.65 -3.65 1.88
C PHE A 14 9.39 -4.30 3.23
N ILE A 15 10.42 -4.86 3.83
CA ILE A 15 10.35 -5.36 5.19
C ILE A 15 10.90 -4.30 6.13
N LEU A 16 10.11 -3.93 7.12
CA LEU A 16 10.52 -3.12 8.25
C LEU A 16 10.98 -4.05 9.38
N VAL A 17 12.21 -3.87 9.81
CA VAL A 17 12.77 -4.56 10.97
C VAL A 17 12.97 -3.55 12.09
N SER A 18 12.50 -3.86 13.29
CA SER A 18 12.66 -3.00 14.47
C SER A 18 13.10 -3.79 15.69
N SER A 19 13.85 -3.15 16.59
CA SER A 19 14.30 -3.72 17.84
C SER A 19 14.51 -2.63 18.89
N ASN A 20 14.55 -3.02 20.16
CA ASN A 20 14.77 -2.10 21.29
C ASN A 20 16.21 -1.60 21.40
N ASN A 21 17.16 -2.21 20.68
CA ASN A 21 18.55 -1.78 20.65
C ASN A 21 19.20 -2.09 19.29
N GLU A 22 20.31 -1.40 19.00
CA GLU A 22 21.07 -1.55 17.75
C GLU A 22 21.52 -2.99 17.47
N GLN A 23 22.04 -3.67 18.49
CA GLN A 23 22.56 -5.03 18.31
C GLN A 23 21.44 -6.04 18.06
N GLY A 24 20.31 -5.91 18.76
CA GLY A 24 19.13 -6.72 18.49
C GLY A 24 18.57 -6.49 17.08
N LEU A 25 18.63 -5.25 16.57
CA LEU A 25 18.26 -4.95 15.19
C LEU A 25 19.17 -5.67 14.18
N LEU A 26 20.50 -5.57 14.37
CA LEU A 26 21.47 -6.24 13.48
C LEU A 26 21.34 -7.75 13.51
N GLN A 27 21.18 -8.34 14.70
CA GLN A 27 20.95 -9.78 14.86
C GLN A 27 19.64 -10.24 14.22
N THR A 28 18.57 -9.43 14.30
CA THR A 28 17.29 -9.73 13.62
C THR A 28 17.45 -9.68 12.10
N LEU A 29 18.21 -8.71 11.57
CA LEU A 29 18.53 -8.64 10.14
C LEU A 29 19.37 -9.86 9.67
N GLU A 30 20.28 -10.33 10.53
CA GLU A 30 21.06 -11.55 10.25
C GLU A 30 20.16 -12.79 10.26
N GLN A 31 19.23 -12.92 11.21
CA GLN A 31 18.25 -14.00 11.25
C GLN A 31 17.29 -13.97 10.04
N LEU A 32 16.97 -12.79 9.53
CA LEU A 32 16.11 -12.62 8.36
C LEU A 32 16.80 -13.07 7.07
N THR A 33 18.11 -12.93 6.99
CA THR A 33 18.88 -13.23 5.76
C THR A 33 18.67 -14.66 5.23
N PRO A 34 18.79 -15.74 6.02
CA PRO A 34 18.54 -17.09 5.54
C PRO A 34 17.09 -17.33 5.12
N VAL A 35 16.13 -16.68 5.78
CA VAL A 35 14.69 -16.77 5.42
C VAL A 35 14.45 -16.18 4.03
N LEU A 36 15.06 -15.03 3.74
CA LEU A 36 14.96 -14.38 2.42
C LEU A 36 15.74 -15.15 1.34
N ASN A 37 16.91 -15.69 1.66
CA ASN A 37 17.66 -16.53 0.73
C ASN A 37 16.87 -17.79 0.35
N GLN A 38 16.14 -18.38 1.29
CA GLN A 38 15.24 -19.50 1.01
C GLN A 38 14.09 -19.08 0.09
N ALA A 39 13.47 -17.90 0.34
CA ALA A 39 12.41 -17.36 -0.52
C ALA A 39 12.92 -17.10 -1.96
N ILE A 40 14.18 -16.65 -2.12
CA ILE A 40 14.82 -16.50 -3.43
C ILE A 40 15.00 -17.86 -4.09
N SER A 41 15.50 -18.87 -3.35
CA SER A 41 15.69 -20.23 -3.87
C SER A 41 14.38 -20.87 -4.32
N ASP A 42 13.29 -20.57 -3.63
CA ASP A 42 11.94 -21.06 -3.94
C ASP A 42 11.22 -20.20 -5.01
N SER A 43 11.93 -19.23 -5.63
CA SER A 43 11.43 -18.33 -6.66
C SER A 43 10.19 -17.51 -6.21
N GLU A 44 10.11 -17.18 -4.94
CA GLU A 44 9.05 -16.33 -4.40
C GLU A 44 9.41 -14.84 -4.55
N LEU A 45 10.73 -14.55 -4.62
CA LEU A 45 11.27 -13.22 -4.90
C LEU A 45 12.63 -13.34 -5.61
N ASP A 46 13.01 -12.34 -6.41
CA ASP A 46 14.26 -12.38 -7.17
C ASP A 46 15.45 -11.94 -6.31
N GLN A 47 15.28 -10.94 -5.45
CA GLN A 47 16.36 -10.37 -4.67
C GLN A 47 15.87 -9.65 -3.41
N ALA A 48 16.76 -9.61 -2.41
CA ALA A 48 16.59 -8.83 -1.20
C ALA A 48 17.88 -8.06 -0.88
N ILE A 49 17.73 -6.80 -0.48
CA ILE A 49 18.83 -5.93 -0.08
C ILE A 49 18.69 -5.61 1.39
N SER A 50 19.60 -6.13 2.20
CA SER A 50 19.65 -5.93 3.64
C SER A 50 20.98 -5.33 4.06
N LEU A 51 20.97 -4.57 5.13
CA LEU A 51 22.16 -4.01 5.77
C LEU A 51 23.05 -5.08 6.41
N SER A 52 22.53 -6.27 6.75
CA SER A 52 23.28 -7.36 7.39
C SER A 52 24.54 -7.76 6.64
N ARG A 53 24.59 -7.55 5.30
CA ARG A 53 25.79 -7.82 4.48
C ARG A 53 26.95 -6.86 4.74
N PHE A 54 26.64 -5.63 5.15
CA PHE A 54 27.61 -4.54 5.30
C PHE A 54 27.88 -4.21 6.75
N MET A 55 26.96 -4.57 7.62
CA MET A 55 26.92 -4.18 9.02
C MET A 55 26.57 -5.40 9.89
N PRO A 56 27.53 -6.31 10.12
CA PRO A 56 27.29 -7.47 10.96
C PRO A 56 27.20 -7.08 12.44
N SER A 57 26.43 -7.85 13.22
CA SER A 57 26.33 -7.68 14.66
C SER A 57 27.70 -7.94 15.34
N ILE A 58 27.89 -7.46 16.55
CA ILE A 58 29.12 -7.70 17.33
C ILE A 58 29.35 -9.20 17.51
N ASP A 59 28.30 -9.99 17.72
CA ASP A 59 28.42 -11.43 17.91
C ASP A 59 28.89 -12.12 16.61
N SER A 60 28.37 -11.72 15.46
CA SER A 60 28.84 -12.20 14.16
C SER A 60 30.29 -11.77 13.88
N GLN A 61 30.66 -10.55 14.25
CA GLN A 61 32.04 -10.08 14.13
C GLN A 61 33.00 -10.89 14.99
N ARG A 62 32.62 -11.20 16.24
CA ARG A 62 33.40 -12.09 17.12
C ARG A 62 33.55 -13.49 16.54
N HIS A 63 32.43 -14.07 16.13
CA HIS A 63 32.46 -15.41 15.51
C HIS A 63 33.38 -15.46 14.29
N ASN A 64 33.29 -14.46 13.42
CA ASN A 64 34.18 -14.35 12.24
C ASN A 64 35.65 -14.19 12.64
N TYR A 65 35.94 -13.41 13.68
CA TYR A 65 37.30 -13.29 14.23
C TYR A 65 37.82 -14.63 14.73
N ASP A 66 37.00 -15.37 15.50
CA ASP A 66 37.40 -16.68 16.03
C ASP A 66 37.67 -17.69 14.89
N LEU A 67 36.84 -17.70 13.85
CA LEU A 67 37.07 -18.52 12.65
C LEU A 67 38.37 -18.13 11.92
N GLN A 68 38.62 -16.84 11.78
CA GLN A 68 39.83 -16.33 11.16
C GLN A 68 41.07 -16.68 12.00
N GLN A 69 40.99 -16.62 13.32
CA GLN A 69 42.05 -17.02 14.23
C GLN A 69 42.37 -18.52 14.09
N GLN A 70 41.32 -19.37 14.03
CA GLN A 70 41.51 -20.81 13.82
C GLN A 70 42.19 -21.09 12.46
N LEU A 71 41.71 -20.44 11.39
CA LEU A 71 42.31 -20.58 10.07
C LEU A 71 43.78 -20.18 10.05
N TYR A 72 44.13 -19.06 10.69
CA TYR A 72 45.52 -18.58 10.74
C TYR A 72 46.42 -19.49 11.58
N GLN A 73 45.91 -20.01 12.70
CA GLN A 73 46.70 -20.93 13.55
C GLN A 73 46.94 -22.27 12.86
N GLN A 74 45.99 -22.77 12.07
CA GLN A 74 46.08 -24.10 11.49
C GLN A 74 46.70 -24.12 10.08
N HIS A 75 46.39 -23.12 9.26
CA HIS A 75 46.66 -23.19 7.81
C HIS A 75 47.48 -22.02 7.25
N LEU A 76 47.74 -20.95 8.03
CA LEU A 76 48.39 -19.75 7.49
C LEU A 76 49.80 -20.05 6.92
N HIS A 77 50.60 -20.85 7.63
CA HIS A 77 51.94 -21.22 7.17
C HIS A 77 51.90 -22.02 5.84
N GLU A 78 51.00 -22.97 5.73
CA GLU A 78 50.79 -23.76 4.52
C GLU A 78 50.33 -22.88 3.34
N ILE A 79 49.39 -21.97 3.58
CA ILE A 79 48.87 -21.01 2.58
C ILE A 79 50.02 -20.13 2.06
N ILE A 80 50.81 -19.53 2.96
CA ILE A 80 51.94 -18.66 2.62
C ILE A 80 52.99 -19.41 1.83
N SER A 81 53.34 -20.63 2.24
CA SER A 81 54.31 -21.49 1.54
C SER A 81 53.82 -21.85 0.14
N ASN A 82 52.54 -22.27 0.00
CA ASN A 82 51.96 -22.64 -1.29
C ASN A 82 51.84 -21.43 -2.25
N MET A 83 51.70 -20.22 -1.73
CA MET A 83 51.70 -19.00 -2.52
C MET A 83 53.08 -18.44 -2.84
N GLY A 84 54.16 -19.04 -2.30
CA GLY A 84 55.52 -18.58 -2.47
C GLY A 84 55.82 -17.22 -1.86
N LEU A 85 55.11 -16.86 -0.78
CA LEU A 85 55.23 -15.58 -0.07
C LEU A 85 56.31 -15.68 1.03
N ASP A 86 56.90 -14.54 1.40
CA ASP A 86 57.93 -14.44 2.44
C ASP A 86 57.34 -14.75 3.84
N ASP A 87 58.07 -15.51 4.66
CA ASP A 87 57.70 -15.86 6.04
C ASP A 87 57.45 -14.64 6.95
N ASN A 88 58.03 -13.49 6.62
CA ASN A 88 57.75 -12.22 7.32
C ASN A 88 56.25 -11.82 7.26
N ILE A 89 55.55 -12.24 6.20
CA ILE A 89 54.13 -11.98 6.02
C ILE A 89 53.30 -12.71 7.11
N ASN A 90 53.69 -13.92 7.48
CA ASN A 90 53.03 -14.68 8.56
C ASN A 90 53.03 -13.90 9.86
N THR A 91 54.18 -13.37 10.28
CA THR A 91 54.34 -12.60 11.52
C THR A 91 53.52 -11.27 11.45
N SER A 92 53.47 -10.65 10.28
CA SER A 92 52.70 -9.42 10.07
C SER A 92 51.19 -9.65 10.18
N LEU A 93 50.68 -10.70 9.52
CA LEU A 93 49.26 -11.06 9.56
C LEU A 93 48.77 -11.45 10.96
N LEU A 94 49.58 -12.23 11.69
CA LEU A 94 49.25 -12.58 13.08
C LEU A 94 49.19 -11.36 14.01
N ARG A 95 50.14 -10.40 13.86
CA ARG A 95 50.05 -9.13 14.60
C ARG A 95 48.81 -8.31 14.24
N GLN A 96 48.48 -8.23 12.95
CA GLN A 96 47.26 -7.52 12.50
C GLN A 96 46.00 -8.17 13.07
N LEU A 97 45.95 -9.50 13.11
CA LEU A 97 44.83 -10.23 13.70
C LEU A 97 44.70 -9.92 15.20
N ASP A 98 45.82 -9.93 15.95
CA ASP A 98 45.79 -9.59 17.38
C ASP A 98 45.33 -8.15 17.63
N HIS A 99 45.77 -7.21 16.80
CA HIS A 99 45.26 -5.82 16.85
C HIS A 99 43.77 -5.68 16.53
N ALA A 100 43.21 -6.58 15.73
CA ALA A 100 41.79 -6.57 15.35
C ALA A 100 40.86 -7.10 16.48
N LYS A 101 41.42 -7.86 17.44
CA LYS A 101 40.68 -8.55 18.51
C LYS A 101 39.68 -7.70 19.29
N SER A 102 39.97 -6.42 19.51
CA SER A 102 39.13 -5.50 20.28
C SER A 102 38.44 -4.44 19.41
N LYS A 103 38.57 -4.52 18.11
CA LYS A 103 38.00 -3.53 17.19
C LYS A 103 36.76 -4.11 16.54
N TYR A 104 35.64 -3.44 16.74
CA TYR A 104 34.36 -3.79 16.13
C TYR A 104 33.89 -2.64 15.24
N LEU A 105 33.35 -2.99 14.08
CA LEU A 105 32.65 -2.05 13.22
C LEU A 105 31.33 -1.65 13.88
N THR A 106 31.15 -0.36 14.10
CA THR A 106 29.90 0.17 14.60
C THR A 106 29.00 0.67 13.47
N PRO A 107 27.67 0.69 13.65
CA PRO A 107 26.75 1.26 12.64
C PRO A 107 27.14 2.68 12.24
N LYS A 108 27.59 3.51 13.17
CA LYS A 108 28.03 4.88 12.92
C LYS A 108 29.20 4.96 11.93
N GLU A 109 30.19 4.08 12.09
CA GLU A 109 31.37 4.03 11.22
C GLU A 109 31.01 3.54 9.82
N VAL A 110 30.20 2.48 9.71
CA VAL A 110 29.75 1.96 8.43
C VAL A 110 28.91 3.01 7.69
N LEU A 111 27.97 3.66 8.36
CA LEU A 111 27.14 4.71 7.75
C LEU A 111 27.93 5.96 7.35
N ALA A 112 29.04 6.27 8.02
CA ALA A 112 29.91 7.37 7.62
C ALA A 112 30.59 7.10 6.26
N LEU A 113 30.87 5.85 5.92
CA LEU A 113 31.47 5.40 4.66
C LEU A 113 30.43 5.01 3.60
N ALA A 114 29.18 4.76 4.03
CA ALA A 114 28.10 4.31 3.16
C ALA A 114 27.65 5.43 2.19
N ASN A 115 27.20 5.02 1.01
CA ASN A 115 26.50 5.92 0.09
C ASN A 115 25.08 6.22 0.61
N ASP A 116 24.44 7.20 0.00
CA ASP A 116 23.10 7.65 0.43
C ASP A 116 22.04 6.54 0.33
N ASP A 117 22.17 5.64 -0.64
CA ASP A 117 21.25 4.51 -0.81
C ASP A 117 21.30 3.53 0.38
N LEU A 118 22.49 3.19 0.85
CA LEU A 118 22.65 2.33 2.03
C LEU A 118 22.24 3.03 3.31
N ARG A 119 22.52 4.35 3.42
CA ARG A 119 22.06 5.15 4.57
C ARG A 119 20.55 5.18 4.66
N ALA A 120 19.84 5.24 3.54
CA ALA A 120 18.38 5.24 3.51
C ALA A 120 17.74 3.95 4.07
N LEU A 121 18.48 2.84 4.11
CA LEU A 121 18.01 1.59 4.71
C LEU A 121 18.11 1.58 6.25
N TRP A 122 18.87 2.50 6.84
CA TRP A 122 19.00 2.66 8.27
C TRP A 122 18.13 3.80 8.78
N LEU A 123 17.07 3.49 9.51
CA LEU A 123 16.17 4.49 10.08
C LEU A 123 16.72 5.09 11.39
N GLY A 124 17.69 4.41 12.02
CA GLY A 124 18.25 4.83 13.28
C GLY A 124 17.30 4.67 14.46
N ALA A 125 17.52 5.49 15.50
CA ALA A 125 16.67 5.53 16.66
C ALA A 125 15.42 6.37 16.38
N VAL A 126 14.26 5.76 16.51
CA VAL A 126 12.94 6.41 16.40
C VAL A 126 12.28 6.40 17.78
N SER A 127 11.89 7.58 18.26
CA SER A 127 11.12 7.68 19.49
C SER A 127 9.66 7.32 19.20
N THR A 128 9.18 6.28 19.84
CA THR A 128 7.77 5.88 19.80
C THR A 128 6.95 6.76 20.76
N THR A 129 5.65 6.82 20.56
CA THR A 129 4.69 7.59 21.37
C THR A 129 4.80 7.28 22.89
N ASP A 130 5.27 6.08 23.24
CA ASP A 130 5.49 5.61 24.61
C ASP A 130 6.89 5.94 25.17
N GLN A 131 7.63 6.88 24.57
CA GLN A 131 9.00 7.27 24.97
C GLN A 131 10.04 6.13 24.94
N THR A 132 9.73 4.99 24.36
CA THR A 132 10.69 3.91 24.14
C THR A 132 11.48 4.20 22.86
N GLN A 133 12.81 4.20 22.97
CA GLN A 133 13.68 4.25 21.78
C GLN A 133 13.62 2.89 21.07
N GLN A 134 13.21 2.91 19.82
CA GLN A 134 13.29 1.75 18.91
C GLN A 134 14.26 2.06 17.78
N TYR A 135 15.02 1.07 17.38
CA TYR A 135 15.91 1.13 16.24
C TYR A 135 15.22 0.43 15.06
N GLY A 136 15.30 1.02 13.87
CA GLY A 136 14.66 0.50 12.69
C GLY A 136 15.61 0.40 11.50
N ALA A 137 15.35 -0.59 10.64
CA ALA A 137 15.99 -0.73 9.34
C ALA A 137 15.01 -1.26 8.31
N ILE A 138 15.28 -0.95 7.05
CA ILE A 138 14.48 -1.37 5.90
C ILE A 138 15.26 -2.43 5.13
N VAL A 139 14.55 -3.49 4.73
CA VAL A 139 15.03 -4.46 3.76
C VAL A 139 14.22 -4.31 2.50
N LEU A 140 14.88 -3.98 1.39
CA LEU A 140 14.22 -3.83 0.09
C LEU A 140 14.06 -5.20 -0.56
N LEU A 141 12.88 -5.42 -1.12
CA LEU A 141 12.55 -6.60 -1.89
C LEU A 141 12.43 -6.23 -3.37
N GLY A 142 12.82 -7.12 -4.26
CA GLY A 142 12.70 -6.92 -5.70
C GLY A 142 12.29 -8.19 -6.43
N GLY A 143 11.33 -8.04 -7.39
CA GLY A 143 10.79 -9.15 -8.15
C GLY A 143 9.96 -10.10 -7.30
N ILE A 144 8.95 -9.58 -6.60
CA ILE A 144 8.07 -10.38 -5.75
C ILE A 144 7.08 -11.14 -6.62
N HIS A 145 7.16 -12.48 -6.60
CA HIS A 145 6.26 -13.36 -7.32
C HIS A 145 5.11 -13.87 -6.44
N SER A 146 5.32 -13.98 -5.12
CA SER A 146 4.32 -14.45 -4.16
C SER A 146 4.44 -13.74 -2.82
N LEU A 147 3.70 -12.62 -2.67
CA LEU A 147 3.67 -11.85 -1.43
C LEU A 147 3.14 -12.65 -0.25
N THR A 148 2.08 -13.44 -0.48
CA THR A 148 1.44 -14.27 0.55
C THR A 148 2.40 -15.33 1.10
N SER A 149 3.25 -15.92 0.26
CA SER A 149 4.25 -16.91 0.68
C SER A 149 5.32 -16.26 1.56
N ILE A 150 5.80 -15.07 1.18
CA ILE A 150 6.77 -14.29 1.96
C ILE A 150 6.18 -13.92 3.32
N GLU A 151 4.95 -13.40 3.36
CA GLU A 151 4.26 -13.05 4.59
C GLU A 151 4.08 -14.25 5.53
N GLN A 152 3.68 -15.40 4.99
CA GLN A 152 3.58 -16.64 5.77
C GLN A 152 4.92 -17.11 6.33
N ARG A 153 6.02 -16.98 5.59
CA ARG A 153 7.36 -17.31 6.08
C ARG A 153 7.76 -16.41 7.23
N LEU A 154 7.57 -15.09 7.07
CA LEU A 154 7.90 -14.12 8.11
C LEU A 154 7.09 -14.35 9.39
N THR A 155 5.80 -14.69 9.26
CA THR A 155 4.89 -14.93 10.38
C THR A 155 5.19 -16.26 11.09
N ARG A 156 5.64 -17.29 10.37
CA ARG A 156 5.98 -18.60 10.97
C ARG A 156 7.30 -18.57 11.71
N HIS A 157 8.20 -17.66 11.35
CA HIS A 157 9.49 -17.54 12.01
C HIS A 157 9.36 -16.76 13.33
N HIS A 158 9.97 -17.31 14.40
CA HIS A 158 9.96 -16.65 15.72
C HIS A 158 11.14 -15.69 15.81
N TRP A 159 10.85 -14.41 15.89
CA TRP A 159 11.85 -13.35 16.05
C TRP A 159 12.10 -13.07 17.53
N SER A 160 13.28 -13.44 18.05
CA SER A 160 13.58 -13.37 19.47
C SER A 160 14.02 -11.98 19.95
N LEU A 161 14.60 -11.16 19.06
CA LEU A 161 15.31 -9.92 19.41
C LEU A 161 14.70 -8.66 18.79
N GLY A 162 13.78 -8.82 17.88
CA GLY A 162 13.13 -7.72 17.17
C GLY A 162 11.79 -8.11 16.59
N GLN A 163 11.21 -7.18 15.85
CA GLN A 163 9.98 -7.37 15.09
C GLN A 163 10.28 -7.25 13.60
N VAL A 164 9.67 -8.09 12.79
CA VAL A 164 9.79 -8.10 11.34
C VAL A 164 8.41 -7.97 10.75
N GLN A 165 8.17 -6.92 9.99
CA GLN A 165 6.89 -6.61 9.41
C GLN A 165 7.03 -6.35 7.90
N LEU A 166 6.25 -7.04 7.09
CA LEU A 166 6.12 -6.75 5.68
C LEU A 166 5.19 -5.54 5.49
N ILE A 167 5.65 -4.53 4.78
CA ILE A 167 4.89 -3.32 4.47
C ILE A 167 4.56 -3.34 2.97
N ASP A 168 3.28 -3.46 2.66
CA ASP A 168 2.75 -3.38 1.30
C ASP A 168 1.93 -2.10 1.10
N LYS A 169 2.61 -0.99 0.82
CA LYS A 169 1.93 0.30 0.60
C LYS A 169 0.93 0.28 -0.55
N VAL A 170 1.20 -0.48 -1.60
CA VAL A 170 0.30 -0.54 -2.77
C VAL A 170 -0.94 -1.37 -2.45
N GLY A 171 -0.76 -2.51 -1.78
CA GLY A 171 -1.87 -3.33 -1.30
C GLY A 171 -2.76 -2.58 -0.32
N ASP A 172 -2.16 -1.90 0.66
CA ASP A 172 -2.89 -1.10 1.66
C ASP A 172 -3.70 0.02 1.00
N ILE A 173 -3.10 0.79 0.08
CA ILE A 173 -3.80 1.85 -0.66
C ILE A 173 -4.91 1.24 -1.53
N SER A 174 -4.66 0.13 -2.20
CA SER A 174 -5.65 -0.55 -3.04
C SER A 174 -6.82 -1.08 -2.20
N ALA A 175 -6.55 -1.62 -1.02
CA ALA A 175 -7.57 -2.07 -0.07
C ALA A 175 -8.43 -0.90 0.44
N LEU A 176 -7.79 0.22 0.82
CA LEU A 176 -8.49 1.45 1.21
C LEU A 176 -9.37 1.99 0.07
N MET A 177 -8.83 2.07 -1.16
CA MET A 177 -9.62 2.48 -2.32
C MET A 177 -10.81 1.55 -2.57
N GLY A 178 -10.63 0.23 -2.33
CA GLY A 178 -11.71 -0.76 -2.38
C GLY A 178 -12.80 -0.50 -1.35
N GLN A 179 -12.44 -0.20 -0.11
CA GLN A 179 -13.38 0.14 0.96
C GLN A 179 -14.16 1.42 0.65
N TYR A 180 -13.47 2.49 0.26
CA TYR A 180 -14.12 3.74 -0.13
C TYR A 180 -15.05 3.56 -1.33
N ARG A 181 -14.68 2.76 -2.32
CA ARG A 181 -15.55 2.41 -3.44
C ARG A 181 -16.85 1.77 -2.96
N GLN A 182 -16.74 0.78 -2.06
CA GLN A 182 -17.91 0.08 -1.52
C GLN A 182 -18.82 1.04 -0.73
N LEU A 183 -18.24 1.87 0.15
CA LEU A 183 -18.98 2.89 0.89
C LEU A 183 -19.66 3.89 -0.05
N THR A 184 -19.00 4.33 -1.11
CA THR A 184 -19.54 5.26 -2.10
C THR A 184 -20.70 4.66 -2.87
N LEU A 185 -20.61 3.37 -3.25
CA LEU A 185 -21.74 2.68 -3.90
C LEU A 185 -22.93 2.48 -2.95
N GLN A 186 -22.68 2.17 -1.69
CA GLN A 186 -23.74 2.12 -0.68
C GLN A 186 -24.40 3.49 -0.48
N LEU A 187 -23.61 4.55 -0.37
CA LEU A 187 -24.11 5.92 -0.30
C LEU A 187 -24.99 6.26 -1.51
N LEU A 188 -24.58 5.87 -2.71
CA LEU A 188 -25.36 6.08 -3.93
C LEU A 188 -26.77 5.46 -3.82
N VAL A 189 -26.88 4.23 -3.32
CA VAL A 189 -28.16 3.55 -3.10
C VAL A 189 -29.00 4.30 -2.06
N TRP A 190 -28.41 4.75 -0.96
CA TRP A 190 -29.11 5.51 0.07
C TRP A 190 -29.62 6.87 -0.44
N VAL A 191 -28.83 7.56 -1.27
CA VAL A 191 -29.21 8.83 -1.89
C VAL A 191 -30.41 8.63 -2.85
N PHE A 192 -30.41 7.53 -3.65
CA PHE A 192 -31.54 7.17 -4.47
C PHE A 192 -32.81 6.91 -3.64
N ALA A 193 -32.70 6.17 -2.55
CA ALA A 193 -33.81 5.87 -1.67
C ALA A 193 -34.37 7.16 -1.01
N LEU A 194 -33.47 8.01 -0.53
CA LEU A 194 -33.84 9.30 0.06
C LEU A 194 -34.53 10.24 -0.95
N ALA A 195 -33.96 10.35 -2.16
CA ALA A 195 -34.54 11.14 -3.24
C ALA A 195 -35.95 10.64 -3.59
N CYS A 196 -36.11 9.32 -3.72
CA CYS A 196 -37.41 8.71 -3.99
C CYS A 196 -38.43 9.01 -2.87
N LEU A 197 -37.99 8.92 -1.62
CA LEU A 197 -38.85 9.24 -0.45
C LEU A 197 -39.29 10.72 -0.47
N LEU A 198 -38.36 11.66 -0.62
CA LEU A 198 -38.64 13.09 -0.62
C LEU A 198 -39.57 13.49 -1.77
N PHE A 199 -39.34 12.98 -2.97
CA PHE A 199 -40.19 13.25 -4.13
C PHE A 199 -41.57 12.58 -3.99
N SER A 200 -41.64 11.41 -3.35
CA SER A 200 -42.94 10.76 -3.07
C SER A 200 -43.83 11.58 -2.17
N ILE A 201 -43.25 12.22 -1.16
CA ILE A 201 -43.97 13.12 -0.24
C ILE A 201 -44.49 14.38 -0.98
N LYS A 202 -43.64 14.98 -1.83
CA LYS A 202 -43.99 16.26 -2.51
C LYS A 202 -44.89 16.07 -3.74
N TYR A 203 -44.63 15.07 -4.56
CA TYR A 203 -45.26 14.92 -5.90
C TYR A 203 -46.09 13.64 -6.06
N GLY A 204 -46.12 12.80 -5.03
CA GLY A 204 -46.76 11.49 -5.08
C GLY A 204 -45.89 10.41 -5.73
N ILE A 205 -46.16 9.15 -5.37
CA ILE A 205 -45.28 8.02 -5.68
C ILE A 205 -45.07 7.78 -7.19
N LYS A 206 -46.14 7.99 -8.01
CA LYS A 206 -46.04 7.75 -9.47
C LYS A 206 -45.09 8.74 -10.15
N LEU A 207 -45.13 10.02 -9.76
CA LEU A 207 -44.30 11.05 -10.36
C LEU A 207 -42.86 10.98 -9.79
N ALA A 208 -42.71 10.67 -8.50
CA ALA A 208 -41.43 10.43 -7.86
C ALA A 208 -40.65 9.30 -8.55
N LEU A 209 -41.27 8.15 -8.81
CA LEU A 209 -40.67 7.05 -9.56
C LEU A 209 -40.29 7.45 -10.98
N ALA A 210 -41.11 8.26 -11.65
CA ALA A 210 -40.75 8.77 -13.00
C ALA A 210 -39.55 9.72 -12.97
N ILE A 211 -39.42 10.59 -11.97
CA ILE A 211 -38.28 11.51 -11.80
C ILE A 211 -37.00 10.72 -11.53
N VAL A 212 -37.03 9.77 -10.60
CA VAL A 212 -35.85 9.00 -10.15
C VAL A 212 -35.48 7.93 -11.18
N SER A 213 -36.38 7.43 -12.00
CA SER A 213 -36.09 6.38 -13.00
C SER A 213 -35.08 6.83 -14.06
N VAL A 214 -35.05 8.09 -14.46
CA VAL A 214 -34.14 8.61 -15.47
C VAL A 214 -32.67 8.52 -15.03
N PRO A 215 -32.26 9.13 -13.91
CA PRO A 215 -30.91 8.98 -13.42
C PRO A 215 -30.56 7.53 -13.01
N ALA A 216 -31.55 6.77 -12.50
CA ALA A 216 -31.33 5.36 -12.18
C ALA A 216 -30.98 4.54 -13.44
N LEU A 217 -31.70 4.74 -14.54
CA LEU A 217 -31.43 4.08 -15.80
C LEU A 217 -30.06 4.48 -16.37
N SER A 218 -29.67 5.76 -16.24
CA SER A 218 -28.35 6.24 -16.66
C SER A 218 -27.21 5.56 -15.87
N VAL A 219 -27.37 5.43 -14.56
CA VAL A 219 -26.42 4.73 -13.70
C VAL A 219 -26.33 3.24 -14.08
N LEU A 220 -27.48 2.57 -14.26
CA LEU A 220 -27.53 1.16 -14.66
C LEU A 220 -26.89 0.93 -16.02
N LEU A 221 -27.17 1.79 -16.99
CA LEU A 221 -26.57 1.70 -18.31
C LEU A 221 -25.05 1.89 -18.28
N THR A 222 -24.57 2.86 -17.49
CA THR A 222 -23.14 3.09 -17.30
C THR A 222 -22.45 1.87 -16.68
N LEU A 223 -23.04 1.27 -15.63
CA LEU A 223 -22.52 0.05 -15.02
C LEU A 223 -22.53 -1.13 -15.98
N ALA A 224 -23.58 -1.27 -16.80
CA ALA A 224 -23.67 -2.31 -17.82
C ALA A 224 -22.57 -2.14 -18.88
N CYS A 225 -22.33 -0.93 -19.37
CA CYS A 225 -21.24 -0.64 -20.31
C CYS A 225 -19.87 -0.96 -19.73
N LEU A 226 -19.60 -0.56 -18.47
CA LEU A 226 -18.33 -0.89 -17.79
C LEU A 226 -18.16 -2.41 -17.65
N GLY A 227 -19.24 -3.13 -17.32
CA GLY A 227 -19.23 -4.59 -17.24
C GLY A 227 -18.96 -5.28 -18.58
N LEU A 228 -19.53 -4.77 -19.67
CA LEU A 228 -19.30 -5.30 -21.01
C LEU A 228 -17.86 -5.10 -21.49
N VAL A 229 -17.23 -3.98 -21.12
CA VAL A 229 -15.82 -3.69 -21.43
C VAL A 229 -14.85 -4.50 -20.54
N GLY A 230 -15.36 -5.17 -19.50
CA GLY A 230 -14.52 -5.93 -18.56
C GLY A 230 -13.69 -5.04 -17.63
N SER A 231 -14.04 -3.76 -17.54
CA SER A 231 -13.33 -2.79 -16.71
C SER A 231 -13.77 -2.90 -15.24
N SER A 232 -12.82 -3.00 -14.33
CA SER A 232 -13.12 -3.01 -12.89
C SER A 232 -13.65 -1.63 -12.45
N ILE A 233 -14.70 -1.63 -11.63
CA ILE A 233 -15.25 -0.38 -11.06
C ILE A 233 -14.23 0.17 -10.07
N SER A 234 -13.65 1.34 -10.37
CA SER A 234 -12.76 2.08 -9.47
C SER A 234 -13.56 3.05 -8.58
N LEU A 235 -12.89 3.62 -7.56
CA LEU A 235 -13.46 4.69 -6.74
C LEU A 235 -13.89 5.89 -7.60
N PHE A 236 -13.12 6.24 -8.63
CA PHE A 236 -13.42 7.35 -9.54
C PHE A 236 -14.71 7.12 -10.33
N HIS A 237 -14.96 5.88 -10.77
CA HIS A 237 -16.23 5.53 -11.40
C HIS A 237 -17.41 5.70 -10.45
N ALA A 238 -17.25 5.30 -9.18
CA ALA A 238 -18.28 5.45 -8.16
C ALA A 238 -18.60 6.94 -7.88
N LEU A 239 -17.58 7.80 -7.79
CA LEU A 239 -17.76 9.25 -7.65
C LEU A 239 -18.43 9.88 -8.87
N ALA A 240 -18.07 9.46 -10.08
CA ALA A 240 -18.73 9.91 -11.31
C ALA A 240 -20.21 9.53 -11.35
N LEU A 241 -20.59 8.35 -10.84
CA LEU A 241 -22.00 7.94 -10.74
C LEU A 241 -22.81 8.83 -9.78
N ILE A 242 -22.22 9.29 -8.68
CA ILE A 242 -22.88 10.27 -7.78
C ILE A 242 -23.10 11.59 -8.51
N LEU A 243 -22.13 12.06 -9.29
CA LEU A 243 -22.27 13.28 -10.08
C LEU A 243 -23.38 13.15 -11.11
N VAL A 244 -23.43 12.02 -11.85
CA VAL A 244 -24.50 11.70 -12.81
C VAL A 244 -25.86 11.69 -12.14
N LEU A 245 -25.95 11.11 -10.93
CA LEU A 245 -27.17 11.13 -10.11
C LEU A 245 -27.61 12.56 -9.80
N GLY A 246 -26.70 13.41 -9.27
CA GLY A 246 -27.01 14.79 -8.90
C GLY A 246 -27.55 15.58 -10.09
N ILE A 247 -26.83 15.60 -11.19
CA ILE A 247 -27.23 16.28 -12.42
C ILE A 247 -28.55 15.69 -12.97
N GLY A 248 -28.68 14.37 -12.97
CA GLY A 248 -29.88 13.68 -13.48
C GLY A 248 -31.13 14.01 -12.67
N ILE A 249 -31.02 14.11 -11.35
CA ILE A 249 -32.14 14.52 -10.49
C ILE A 249 -32.53 15.96 -10.77
N ASP A 250 -31.59 16.90 -10.89
CA ASP A 250 -31.86 18.32 -11.13
C ASP A 250 -32.62 18.51 -12.45
N TYR A 251 -32.16 17.89 -13.54
CA TYR A 251 -32.87 17.95 -14.82
C TYR A 251 -34.25 17.30 -14.76
N SER A 252 -34.37 16.13 -14.15
CA SER A 252 -35.66 15.42 -14.04
C SER A 252 -36.67 16.22 -13.22
N LEU A 253 -36.21 16.87 -12.17
CA LEU A 253 -37.04 17.73 -11.31
C LEU A 253 -37.50 18.97 -12.07
N PHE A 254 -36.59 19.63 -12.81
CA PHE A 254 -36.96 20.80 -13.62
C PHE A 254 -38.06 20.48 -14.64
N PHE A 255 -37.95 19.37 -15.36
CA PHE A 255 -39.02 18.94 -16.30
C PHE A 255 -40.33 18.56 -15.62
N ALA A 256 -40.27 17.94 -14.43
CA ALA A 256 -41.47 17.60 -13.66
C ALA A 256 -42.20 18.85 -13.16
N GLU A 257 -41.48 19.87 -12.70
CA GLU A 257 -42.06 21.13 -12.25
C GLU A 257 -42.67 21.93 -13.40
N ALA A 258 -41.97 22.00 -14.54
CA ALA A 258 -42.52 22.66 -15.75
C ALA A 258 -43.83 22.03 -16.19
N LYS A 259 -43.90 20.69 -16.20
CA LYS A 259 -45.16 19.97 -16.54
C LYS A 259 -46.28 20.20 -15.54
N HIS A 260 -45.97 20.29 -14.25
CA HIS A 260 -46.92 20.53 -13.20
C HIS A 260 -47.50 21.95 -13.31
N THR A 261 -46.69 22.97 -13.55
CA THR A 261 -47.08 24.35 -13.77
C THR A 261 -47.99 24.50 -15.00
N ILE A 262 -47.68 23.88 -16.12
CA ILE A 262 -48.50 23.90 -17.33
C ILE A 262 -49.87 23.24 -17.09
N ARG A 263 -49.94 22.16 -16.31
CA ARG A 263 -51.21 21.49 -15.96
C ARG A 263 -52.10 22.39 -15.09
N HIS A 264 -51.52 23.11 -14.13
CA HIS A 264 -52.26 24.07 -13.31
C HIS A 264 -52.76 25.26 -14.12
N ILE A 265 -51.98 25.79 -15.04
CA ILE A 265 -52.41 26.88 -15.94
C ILE A 265 -53.56 26.39 -16.83
N LYS A 266 -53.47 25.21 -17.44
CA LYS A 266 -54.57 24.66 -18.25
C LYS A 266 -55.84 24.45 -17.43
N SER A 267 -55.76 23.91 -16.21
CA SER A 267 -56.95 23.74 -15.34
C SER A 267 -57.59 25.07 -14.95
N ALA A 268 -56.76 26.06 -14.63
CA ALA A 268 -57.23 27.42 -14.31
C ALA A 268 -57.88 28.09 -15.53
N THR A 269 -57.31 27.94 -16.71
CA THR A 269 -57.87 28.47 -17.97
C THR A 269 -59.21 27.81 -18.32
N TRP A 270 -59.33 26.49 -18.12
CA TRP A 270 -60.61 25.80 -18.32
C TRP A 270 -61.65 26.24 -17.29
N MET A 271 -61.28 26.50 -16.02
CA MET A 271 -62.20 27.04 -15.02
C MET A 271 -62.67 28.46 -15.34
N LEU A 272 -61.89 29.28 -15.99
CA LEU A 272 -62.21 30.62 -16.42
C LEU A 272 -63.07 30.67 -17.70
N ILE A 273 -62.92 29.71 -18.58
CA ILE A 273 -63.63 29.65 -19.89
C ILE A 273 -64.95 28.90 -19.75
N SER A 274 -65.10 27.93 -18.85
CA SER A 274 -66.30 27.10 -18.67
C SER A 274 -67.52 27.88 -18.25
N PRO A 275 -67.48 28.90 -17.35
CA PRO A 275 -68.66 29.66 -17.01
C PRO A 275 -69.09 30.67 -18.07
N SER A 276 -68.25 31.06 -19.03
CA SER A 276 -68.58 32.01 -20.09
C SER A 276 -69.16 31.33 -21.32
N LEU A 277 -69.09 30.03 -21.47
CA LEU A 277 -69.64 29.25 -22.61
C LEU A 277 -71.00 28.58 -22.23
N ALA A 278 -71.29 28.43 -21.00
CA ALA A 278 -72.53 27.80 -20.55
C ALA A 278 -73.85 28.51 -21.01
N PRO A 279 -73.89 29.82 -21.10
CA PRO A 279 -75.12 30.47 -21.61
C PRO A 279 -75.27 30.45 -23.14
N ALA A 280 -74.18 30.25 -23.90
CA ALA A 280 -74.25 30.25 -25.35
C ALA A 280 -74.74 28.91 -25.95
N LEU A 281 -74.77 27.84 -25.18
CA LEU A 281 -75.23 26.50 -25.59
C LEU A 281 -76.66 26.22 -25.23
N GLN A 282 -77.37 27.16 -24.53
CA GLN A 282 -78.80 27.05 -24.20
C GLN A 282 -79.72 27.80 -25.18
N VAL A 283 -79.15 28.39 -26.24
CA VAL A 283 -79.92 29.17 -27.25
C VAL A 283 -79.86 28.54 -28.64
N LEU A 284 -79.30 27.35 -28.79
CA LEU A 284 -79.36 26.52 -29.95
C LEU A 284 -80.08 25.18 -29.62
#